data_a8d23486ced479b7f223252da48a273a
#
_entry.id   a8d23486ced479b7f223252da48a273a
#
_cell.length_a   1.000
_cell.length_b   1.000
_cell.length_c   1.000
_cell.angle_alpha   90.00
_cell.angle_beta   90.00
_cell.angle_gamma   90.00
#
_symmetry.space_group_name_H-M   'P 1'
#
loop_
_entity.id
_entity.type
_entity.pdbx_description
1 polymer ?
#
loop_
_entity_poly.entity_id
_entity_poly.type
_entity_poly.pdbx_seq_one_letter_code
_entity_poly.pdbx_strand_id
1 'polypeptide(L)'
;EEHLMRTLSKLSKEQEKTIVMVTHTINNLDLCDKVIIMGYGGRLCYCGSPAGIKDFFRTDDLVKVYDIITADPKGWETKFRMSGINPVNVHASQEGGEPIKPRKVNGFAQLGILTRRYTTLIMNDMQRLALIFGQPLIIGLLLTLVAGTGIYEKFTETQSILFTLMSGGIWMGLLNTIQEVNKERVILKREYMGNLKLPIYMLSKYIVQGVISLIQAVILVVTFVLVKGTPSCKGVIISNATIEIIVLIFLTIYASAGMGLLLSSITKSAD
;
A
#
# COMPACT_ATOMS: atom_id res chain seq x y z
N GLU A 1 -7.24 17.77 -17.73
CA GLU A 1 -8.60 17.27 -17.49
C GLU A 1 -9.25 16.74 -18.77
N GLU A 2 -9.20 17.47 -19.89
CA GLU A 2 -9.76 17.02 -21.17
C GLU A 2 -9.20 15.66 -21.61
N HIS A 3 -7.89 15.46 -21.50
CA HIS A 3 -7.25 14.19 -21.84
C HIS A 3 -7.78 13.04 -20.97
N LEU A 4 -8.01 13.29 -19.68
CA LEU A 4 -8.59 12.30 -18.76
C LEU A 4 -10.01 11.93 -19.19
N MET A 5 -10.86 12.93 -19.47
CA MET A 5 -12.24 12.71 -19.90
C MET A 5 -12.31 11.92 -21.23
N ARG A 6 -11.46 12.25 -22.19
CA ARG A 6 -11.35 11.50 -23.45
C ARG A 6 -10.91 10.06 -23.22
N THR A 7 -9.94 9.84 -22.33
CA THR A 7 -9.46 8.49 -21.98
C THR A 7 -10.56 7.68 -21.30
N LEU A 8 -11.30 8.28 -20.35
CA LEU A 8 -12.41 7.62 -19.67
C LEU A 8 -13.56 7.28 -20.62
N SER A 9 -13.92 8.22 -21.53
CA SER A 9 -14.94 7.98 -22.56
C SER A 9 -14.53 6.83 -23.50
N LYS A 10 -13.25 6.77 -23.88
CA LYS A 10 -12.72 5.67 -24.69
C LYS A 10 -12.78 4.33 -23.96
N LEU A 11 -12.37 4.29 -22.70
CA LEU A 11 -12.45 3.09 -21.85
C LEU A 11 -13.90 2.60 -21.67
N SER A 12 -14.86 3.53 -21.48
CA SER A 12 -16.26 3.18 -21.37
C SER A 12 -16.78 2.51 -22.64
N LYS A 13 -16.48 3.09 -23.81
CA LYS A 13 -16.96 2.61 -25.11
C LYS A 13 -16.26 1.34 -25.59
N GLU A 14 -14.94 1.24 -25.42
CA GLU A 14 -14.16 0.07 -25.91
C GLU A 14 -14.23 -1.14 -25.00
N GLN A 15 -14.42 -0.94 -23.70
CA GLN A 15 -14.43 -2.03 -22.71
C GLN A 15 -15.79 -2.27 -22.05
N GLU A 16 -16.85 -1.63 -22.57
CA GLU A 16 -18.23 -1.74 -22.05
C GLU A 16 -18.33 -1.51 -20.54
N LYS A 17 -17.50 -0.59 -20.01
CA LYS A 17 -17.46 -0.30 -18.57
C LYS A 17 -18.33 0.90 -18.23
N THR A 18 -19.13 0.76 -17.19
CA THR A 18 -19.83 1.89 -16.59
C THR A 18 -18.86 2.67 -15.69
N ILE A 19 -18.60 3.91 -16.04
CA ILE A 19 -17.72 4.81 -15.28
C ILE A 19 -18.57 5.90 -14.65
N VAL A 20 -18.52 6.01 -13.32
CA VAL A 20 -19.16 7.09 -12.57
C VAL A 20 -18.07 7.98 -11.99
N MET A 21 -18.10 9.26 -12.36
CA MET A 21 -17.11 10.24 -11.90
C MET A 21 -17.80 11.40 -11.20
N VAL A 22 -17.27 11.83 -10.07
CA VAL A 22 -17.70 13.06 -9.39
C VAL A 22 -16.68 14.14 -9.73
N THR A 23 -17.15 15.25 -10.29
CA THR A 23 -16.30 16.39 -10.65
C THR A 23 -17.01 17.71 -10.29
N HIS A 24 -16.23 18.73 -10.06
CA HIS A 24 -16.69 20.11 -9.93
C HIS A 24 -16.40 20.92 -11.20
N THR A 25 -15.79 20.29 -12.20
CA THR A 25 -15.46 20.92 -13.48
C THR A 25 -16.57 20.70 -14.47
N ILE A 26 -17.01 21.77 -15.09
CA ILE A 26 -18.09 21.79 -16.09
C ILE A 26 -17.58 21.67 -17.54
N ASN A 27 -16.27 21.66 -17.72
CA ASN A 27 -15.66 21.52 -19.04
C ASN A 27 -15.71 20.07 -19.52
N ASN A 28 -15.98 19.90 -20.83
CA ASN A 28 -16.00 18.59 -21.49
C ASN A 28 -17.11 17.62 -20.99
N LEU A 29 -18.20 18.12 -20.45
CA LEU A 29 -19.36 17.30 -20.10
C LEU A 29 -19.98 16.61 -21.33
N ASP A 30 -19.77 17.15 -22.53
CA ASP A 30 -20.24 16.57 -23.80
C ASP A 30 -19.65 15.17 -24.07
N LEU A 31 -18.56 14.81 -23.40
CA LEU A 31 -17.95 13.47 -23.47
C LEU A 31 -18.65 12.43 -22.60
N CYS A 32 -19.60 12.86 -21.75
CA CYS A 32 -20.37 11.99 -20.88
C CYS A 32 -21.68 11.57 -21.55
N ASP A 33 -22.12 10.35 -21.32
CA ASP A 33 -23.42 9.87 -21.79
C ASP A 33 -24.57 10.44 -20.95
N LYS A 34 -24.32 10.62 -19.62
CA LYS A 34 -25.27 11.20 -18.68
C LYS A 34 -24.58 12.12 -17.69
N VAL A 35 -25.26 13.17 -17.29
CA VAL A 35 -24.84 14.11 -16.27
C VAL A 35 -25.88 14.17 -15.17
N ILE A 36 -25.41 14.10 -13.93
CA ILE A 36 -26.24 14.26 -12.73
C ILE A 36 -25.77 15.55 -12.04
N ILE A 37 -26.68 16.51 -11.87
CA ILE A 37 -26.39 17.77 -11.18
C ILE A 37 -27.13 17.76 -9.84
N MET A 38 -26.35 17.91 -8.78
CA MET A 38 -26.85 17.91 -7.41
C MET A 38 -26.68 19.29 -6.77
N GLY A 39 -27.75 19.79 -6.18
CA GLY A 39 -27.73 21.01 -5.40
C GLY A 39 -27.37 20.79 -3.93
N TYR A 40 -27.24 21.88 -3.17
CA TYR A 40 -26.93 21.84 -1.74
C TYR A 40 -27.89 20.94 -0.96
N GLY A 41 -27.36 20.14 -0.05
CA GLY A 41 -28.11 19.16 0.73
C GLY A 41 -28.40 17.86 -0.03
N GLY A 42 -27.68 17.56 -1.13
CA GLY A 42 -27.84 16.31 -1.88
C GLY A 42 -29.10 16.25 -2.74
N ARG A 43 -29.65 17.41 -3.14
CA ARG A 43 -30.88 17.50 -3.91
C ARG A 43 -30.62 17.26 -5.40
N LEU A 44 -31.37 16.35 -6.01
CA LEU A 44 -31.25 16.06 -7.43
C LEU A 44 -31.94 17.17 -8.25
N CYS A 45 -31.16 18.01 -8.91
CA CYS A 45 -31.66 19.12 -9.71
C CYS A 45 -31.73 18.82 -11.21
N TYR A 46 -30.94 17.88 -11.71
CA TYR A 46 -30.99 17.42 -13.09
C TYR A 46 -30.37 16.03 -13.22
N CYS A 47 -30.92 15.22 -14.13
CA CYS A 47 -30.32 13.97 -14.56
C CYS A 47 -30.72 13.71 -16.01
N GLY A 48 -29.78 13.75 -16.93
CA GLY A 48 -30.05 13.58 -18.36
C GLY A 48 -28.82 13.69 -19.23
N SER A 49 -29.01 13.87 -20.53
CA SER A 49 -27.89 14.11 -21.46
C SER A 49 -27.26 15.48 -21.24
N PRO A 50 -25.96 15.66 -21.54
CA PRO A 50 -25.31 16.97 -21.47
C PRO A 50 -26.01 18.06 -22.28
N ALA A 51 -26.51 17.70 -23.47
CA ALA A 51 -27.22 18.64 -24.34
C ALA A 51 -28.51 19.18 -23.71
N GLY A 52 -29.24 18.35 -22.95
CA GLY A 52 -30.47 18.77 -22.29
C GLY A 52 -30.30 19.73 -21.12
N ILE A 53 -29.10 19.97 -20.65
CA ILE A 53 -28.83 20.91 -19.55
C ILE A 53 -29.20 22.33 -19.95
N LYS A 54 -28.82 22.73 -21.17
CA LYS A 54 -29.08 24.09 -21.71
C LYS A 54 -30.56 24.37 -21.80
N ASP A 55 -31.31 23.43 -22.31
CA ASP A 55 -32.78 23.55 -22.48
C ASP A 55 -33.50 23.59 -21.13
N PHE A 56 -33.07 22.74 -20.18
CA PHE A 56 -33.69 22.65 -18.86
C PHE A 56 -33.48 23.91 -18.02
N PHE A 57 -32.22 24.40 -17.98
CA PHE A 57 -31.87 25.59 -17.19
C PHE A 57 -32.07 26.91 -17.97
N ARG A 58 -32.37 26.85 -19.25
CA ARG A 58 -32.56 28.00 -20.15
C ARG A 58 -31.36 28.93 -20.16
N THR A 59 -30.17 28.37 -20.18
CA THR A 59 -28.90 29.09 -20.21
C THR A 59 -27.86 28.34 -21.03
N ASP A 60 -27.10 29.09 -21.83
CA ASP A 60 -25.97 28.51 -22.59
C ASP A 60 -24.69 28.40 -21.77
N ASP A 61 -24.64 29.08 -20.64
CA ASP A 61 -23.49 29.14 -19.78
C ASP A 61 -23.65 28.19 -18.58
N LEU A 62 -22.88 27.12 -18.58
CA LEU A 62 -22.88 26.12 -17.53
C LEU A 62 -22.42 26.66 -16.18
N VAL A 63 -21.62 27.74 -16.14
CA VAL A 63 -21.22 28.38 -14.88
C VAL A 63 -22.44 29.00 -14.20
N LYS A 64 -23.33 29.65 -14.97
CA LYS A 64 -24.57 30.21 -14.46
C LYS A 64 -25.52 29.15 -13.90
N VAL A 65 -25.49 27.92 -14.44
CA VAL A 65 -26.27 26.80 -13.89
C VAL A 65 -25.95 26.56 -12.43
N TYR A 66 -24.67 26.67 -12.08
CA TYR A 66 -24.22 26.50 -10.70
C TYR A 66 -24.79 27.59 -9.78
N ASP A 67 -24.74 28.85 -10.21
CA ASP A 67 -25.27 29.99 -9.45
C ASP A 67 -26.80 29.86 -9.25
N ILE A 68 -27.49 29.50 -10.31
CA ILE A 68 -28.95 29.32 -10.32
C ILE A 68 -29.38 28.19 -9.34
N ILE A 69 -28.67 27.10 -9.34
CA ILE A 69 -28.97 25.95 -8.43
C ILE A 69 -28.63 26.30 -7.00
N THR A 70 -27.53 27.03 -6.78
CA THR A 70 -27.11 27.45 -5.43
C THR A 70 -28.11 28.45 -4.81
N ALA A 71 -28.74 29.29 -5.61
CA ALA A 71 -29.74 30.25 -5.16
C ALA A 71 -31.05 29.56 -4.70
N ASP A 72 -31.54 28.56 -5.42
CA ASP A 72 -32.78 27.85 -5.06
C ASP A 72 -32.72 26.33 -5.37
N PRO A 73 -32.02 25.56 -4.53
CA PRO A 73 -31.89 24.12 -4.74
C PRO A 73 -33.21 23.35 -4.65
N LYS A 74 -34.14 23.84 -3.79
CA LYS A 74 -35.46 23.20 -3.60
C LYS A 74 -36.38 23.40 -4.79
N GLY A 75 -36.42 24.60 -5.32
CA GLY A 75 -37.23 24.92 -6.49
C GLY A 75 -36.78 24.13 -7.70
N TRP A 76 -35.48 23.98 -7.92
CA TRP A 76 -34.96 23.19 -9.05
C TRP A 76 -35.15 21.68 -8.87
N GLU A 77 -35.08 21.14 -7.66
CA GLU A 77 -35.48 19.76 -7.39
C GLU A 77 -36.95 19.52 -7.74
N THR A 78 -37.84 20.44 -7.35
CA THR A 78 -39.29 20.35 -7.65
C THR A 78 -39.54 20.45 -9.15
N LYS A 79 -38.91 21.40 -9.83
CA LYS A 79 -39.00 21.53 -11.31
C LYS A 79 -38.51 20.29 -12.02
N PHE A 80 -37.43 19.68 -11.58
CA PHE A 80 -36.93 18.45 -12.15
C PHE A 80 -37.88 17.29 -11.94
N ARG A 81 -38.47 17.15 -10.77
CA ARG A 81 -39.50 16.14 -10.50
C ARG A 81 -40.75 16.32 -11.37
N MET A 82 -41.13 17.57 -11.64
CA MET A 82 -42.32 17.89 -12.48
C MET A 82 -42.03 17.80 -13.99
N SER A 83 -40.77 17.85 -14.40
CA SER A 83 -40.40 17.87 -15.83
C SER A 83 -40.69 16.57 -16.57
N GLY A 84 -41.04 15.50 -15.86
CA GLY A 84 -41.28 14.18 -16.48
C GLY A 84 -40.01 13.54 -17.07
N ILE A 85 -38.85 14.21 -16.94
CA ILE A 85 -37.55 13.62 -17.27
C ILE A 85 -37.30 12.53 -16.23
N ASN A 86 -37.73 11.32 -16.51
CA ASN A 86 -37.46 10.19 -15.64
C ASN A 86 -35.94 9.95 -15.65
N PRO A 87 -35.24 10.13 -14.52
CA PRO A 87 -33.81 9.87 -14.46
C PRO A 87 -33.51 8.40 -14.76
N VAL A 88 -34.51 7.59 -14.70
CA VAL A 88 -34.45 6.15 -14.81
C VAL A 88 -35.61 5.67 -15.69
N ASN A 89 -35.37 5.52 -16.98
CA ASN A 89 -35.92 4.38 -17.65
C ASN A 89 -35.17 3.15 -17.12
N VAL A 90 -35.35 2.86 -15.84
CA VAL A 90 -35.20 1.50 -15.40
C VAL A 90 -36.37 0.80 -16.02
N HIS A 91 -36.21 0.22 -17.18
CA HIS A 91 -36.70 -1.12 -17.33
C HIS A 91 -36.07 -1.85 -16.16
N ALA A 92 -36.71 -1.80 -15.01
CA ALA A 92 -36.56 -2.80 -14.01
C ALA A 92 -36.87 -4.08 -14.76
N SER A 93 -35.88 -4.71 -15.31
CA SER A 93 -35.91 -6.11 -15.58
C SER A 93 -36.32 -6.69 -14.25
N GLN A 94 -37.61 -7.05 -14.12
CA GLN A 94 -38.17 -7.72 -12.94
C GLN A 94 -37.60 -9.14 -12.80
N GLU A 95 -36.61 -9.48 -13.57
CA GLU A 95 -35.71 -10.53 -13.21
C GLU A 95 -34.86 -9.99 -12.05
N GLY A 96 -35.41 -10.21 -10.85
CA GLY A 96 -34.65 -10.07 -9.61
C GLY A 96 -33.45 -10.98 -9.70
N GLY A 97 -32.41 -10.52 -10.35
CA GLY A 97 -31.11 -11.11 -10.24
C GLY A 97 -30.82 -11.17 -8.74
N GLU A 98 -30.66 -12.38 -8.21
CA GLU A 98 -30.19 -12.53 -6.82
C GLU A 98 -29.09 -11.50 -6.57
N PRO A 99 -29.15 -10.75 -5.45
CA PRO A 99 -28.12 -9.78 -5.14
C PRO A 99 -26.78 -10.49 -5.26
N ILE A 100 -25.92 -10.03 -6.19
CA ILE A 100 -24.62 -10.63 -6.44
C ILE A 100 -23.92 -10.64 -5.09
N LYS A 101 -23.92 -11.80 -4.44
CA LYS A 101 -23.24 -11.98 -3.15
C LYS A 101 -21.79 -11.59 -3.37
N PRO A 102 -21.26 -10.64 -2.61
CA PRO A 102 -19.88 -10.22 -2.80
C PRO A 102 -19.00 -11.46 -2.73
N ARG A 103 -18.26 -11.71 -3.81
CA ARG A 103 -17.41 -12.90 -3.93
C ARG A 103 -16.43 -12.89 -2.74
N LYS A 104 -16.58 -13.84 -1.84
CA LYS A 104 -15.69 -13.98 -0.69
C LYS A 104 -14.27 -14.18 -1.24
N VAL A 105 -13.44 -13.17 -1.13
CA VAL A 105 -12.05 -13.26 -1.56
C VAL A 105 -11.34 -14.26 -0.64
N ASN A 106 -10.78 -15.31 -1.24
CA ASN A 106 -10.01 -16.29 -0.50
C ASN A 106 -8.76 -15.60 0.12
N GLY A 107 -8.62 -15.70 1.44
CA GLY A 107 -7.51 -15.06 2.16
C GLY A 107 -6.13 -15.50 1.68
N PHE A 108 -5.97 -16.78 1.33
CA PHE A 108 -4.70 -17.29 0.79
C PHE A 108 -4.37 -16.72 -0.59
N ALA A 109 -5.35 -16.55 -1.46
CA ALA A 109 -5.15 -15.91 -2.76
C ALA A 109 -4.75 -14.43 -2.56
N GLN A 110 -5.40 -13.72 -1.63
CA GLN A 110 -5.04 -12.34 -1.28
C GLN A 110 -3.62 -12.26 -0.72
N LEU A 111 -3.22 -13.19 0.14
CA LEU A 111 -1.86 -13.27 0.69
C LEU A 111 -0.82 -13.42 -0.42
N GLY A 112 -1.04 -14.35 -1.35
CA GLY A 112 -0.11 -14.58 -2.47
C GLY A 112 0.05 -13.35 -3.36
N ILE A 113 -1.06 -12.66 -3.69
CA ILE A 113 -1.03 -11.44 -4.50
C ILE A 113 -0.27 -10.33 -3.78
N LEU A 114 -0.55 -10.10 -2.49
CA LEU A 114 0.10 -9.06 -1.69
C LEU A 114 1.59 -9.33 -1.49
N THR A 115 1.97 -10.57 -1.21
CA THR A 115 3.37 -10.99 -1.08
C THR A 115 4.13 -10.77 -2.39
N ARG A 116 3.56 -11.20 -3.53
CA ARG A 116 4.16 -10.97 -4.86
C ARG A 116 4.31 -9.48 -5.16
N ARG A 117 3.26 -8.68 -4.92
CA ARG A 117 3.31 -7.22 -5.10
C ARG A 117 4.42 -6.59 -4.28
N TYR A 118 4.51 -6.92 -3.00
CA TYR A 118 5.52 -6.36 -2.10
C TYR A 118 6.93 -6.77 -2.50
N THR A 119 7.14 -8.04 -2.86
CA THR A 119 8.44 -8.52 -3.38
C THR A 119 8.83 -7.75 -4.66
N THR A 120 7.89 -7.58 -5.61
CA THR A 120 8.16 -6.83 -6.84
C THR A 120 8.52 -5.37 -6.57
N LEU A 121 7.86 -4.72 -5.62
CA LEU A 121 8.20 -3.35 -5.21
C LEU A 121 9.63 -3.24 -4.66
N ILE A 122 10.05 -4.18 -3.83
CA ILE A 122 11.42 -4.22 -3.29
C ILE A 122 12.44 -4.48 -4.40
N MET A 123 12.17 -5.44 -5.27
CA MET A 123 13.09 -5.82 -6.36
C MET A 123 13.30 -4.70 -7.39
N ASN A 124 12.32 -3.84 -7.57
CA ASN A 124 12.40 -2.70 -8.49
C ASN A 124 13.01 -1.44 -7.83
N ASP A 125 13.21 -1.44 -6.53
CA ASP A 125 13.82 -0.32 -5.80
C ASP A 125 15.32 -0.60 -5.57
N MET A 126 16.16 -0.11 -6.50
CA MET A 126 17.61 -0.31 -6.46
C MET A 126 18.27 0.30 -5.22
N GLN A 127 17.74 1.42 -4.71
CA GLN A 127 18.27 2.05 -3.49
C GLN A 127 18.03 1.14 -2.29
N ARG A 128 16.85 0.58 -2.21
CA ARG A 128 16.46 -0.36 -1.16
C ARG A 128 17.25 -1.66 -1.23
N LEU A 129 17.45 -2.22 -2.42
CA LEU A 129 18.30 -3.40 -2.60
C LEU A 129 19.74 -3.12 -2.17
N ALA A 130 20.30 -1.98 -2.54
CA ALA A 130 21.64 -1.57 -2.11
C ALA A 130 21.75 -1.48 -0.58
N LEU A 131 20.74 -1.00 0.12
CA LEU A 131 20.69 -0.99 1.58
C LEU A 131 20.58 -2.40 2.16
N ILE A 132 19.71 -3.26 1.62
CA ILE A 132 19.50 -4.63 2.12
C ILE A 132 20.80 -5.44 2.07
N PHE A 133 21.58 -5.32 1.00
CA PHE A 133 22.83 -6.04 0.82
C PHE A 133 24.05 -5.30 1.39
N GLY A 134 24.11 -3.98 1.23
CA GLY A 134 25.24 -3.15 1.66
C GLY A 134 25.32 -2.99 3.17
N GLN A 135 24.19 -2.81 3.83
CA GLN A 135 24.15 -2.56 5.27
C GLN A 135 24.78 -3.69 6.10
N PRO A 136 24.41 -4.99 5.94
CA PRO A 136 25.03 -6.07 6.70
C PRO A 136 26.50 -6.26 6.36
N LEU A 137 26.90 -6.00 5.11
CA LEU A 137 28.28 -6.10 4.68
C LEU A 137 29.15 -5.01 5.33
N ILE A 138 28.69 -3.76 5.33
CA ILE A 138 29.39 -2.63 5.96
C ILE A 138 29.50 -2.86 7.48
N ILE A 139 28.40 -3.22 8.14
CA ILE A 139 28.41 -3.49 9.58
C ILE A 139 29.34 -4.67 9.89
N GLY A 140 29.28 -5.76 9.14
CA GLY A 140 30.16 -6.90 9.29
C GLY A 140 31.64 -6.53 9.18
N LEU A 141 32.01 -5.74 8.17
CA LEU A 141 33.38 -5.25 8.00
C LEU A 141 33.81 -4.31 9.14
N LEU A 142 32.98 -3.36 9.53
CA LEU A 142 33.32 -2.46 10.67
C LEU A 142 33.52 -3.24 11.95
N LEU A 143 32.69 -4.25 12.22
CA LEU A 143 32.86 -5.10 13.38
C LEU A 143 34.16 -5.91 13.35
N THR A 144 34.59 -6.35 12.16
CA THR A 144 35.91 -7.02 12.04
C THR A 144 37.08 -6.11 12.33
N LEU A 145 36.99 -4.80 12.07
CA LEU A 145 38.04 -3.83 12.39
C LEU A 145 38.14 -3.58 13.90
N VAL A 146 37.02 -3.55 14.60
CA VAL A 146 36.94 -3.32 16.05
C VAL A 146 37.29 -4.57 16.85
N ALA A 147 36.97 -5.74 16.30
CA ALA A 147 37.22 -7.02 16.94
C ALA A 147 38.72 -7.33 17.03
N GLY A 148 39.23 -7.58 18.22
CA GLY A 148 40.62 -7.98 18.48
C GLY A 148 41.02 -9.32 17.84
N THR A 149 42.25 -9.74 18.01
CA THR A 149 42.74 -11.09 17.71
C THR A 149 42.40 -12.02 18.87
N GLY A 150 41.96 -13.26 18.59
CA GLY A 150 41.63 -14.24 19.65
C GLY A 150 40.24 -14.05 20.28
N ILE A 151 39.31 -13.55 19.53
CA ILE A 151 37.95 -13.23 19.99
C ILE A 151 37.25 -14.42 20.64
N TYR A 152 37.52 -15.65 20.18
CA TYR A 152 36.86 -16.87 20.67
C TYR A 152 37.63 -17.52 21.84
N GLU A 153 38.77 -16.95 22.27
CA GLU A 153 39.59 -17.47 23.35
C GLU A 153 39.23 -16.87 24.72
N LYS A 154 38.72 -15.61 24.70
CA LYS A 154 38.38 -14.90 25.93
C LYS A 154 36.86 -14.67 26.00
N PHE A 155 36.25 -15.10 27.09
CA PHE A 155 34.78 -14.99 27.30
C PHE A 155 34.28 -13.55 27.14
N THR A 156 34.95 -12.58 27.74
CA THR A 156 34.53 -11.15 27.72
C THR A 156 34.55 -10.56 26.31
N GLU A 157 35.56 -10.92 25.50
CA GLU A 157 35.65 -10.43 24.12
C GLU A 157 34.58 -11.07 23.24
N THR A 158 34.34 -12.37 23.38
CA THR A 158 33.26 -13.09 22.67
C THR A 158 31.89 -12.50 23.00
N GLN A 159 31.62 -12.27 24.29
CA GLN A 159 30.36 -11.68 24.75
C GLN A 159 30.14 -10.28 24.15
N SER A 160 31.16 -9.42 24.17
CA SER A 160 31.08 -8.05 23.66
C SER A 160 30.80 -8.04 22.15
N ILE A 161 31.44 -8.91 21.39
CA ILE A 161 31.26 -9.02 19.95
C ILE A 161 29.89 -9.56 19.60
N LEU A 162 29.41 -10.61 20.27
CA LEU A 162 28.08 -11.15 20.06
C LEU A 162 26.99 -10.10 20.38
N PHE A 163 27.16 -9.36 21.47
CA PHE A 163 26.27 -8.25 21.82
C PHE A 163 26.23 -7.18 20.73
N THR A 164 27.39 -6.83 20.18
CA THR A 164 27.50 -5.81 19.13
C THR A 164 26.91 -6.30 17.81
N LEU A 165 27.11 -7.57 17.44
CA LEU A 165 26.47 -8.19 16.28
C LEU A 165 24.94 -8.19 16.40
N MET A 166 24.41 -8.53 17.57
CA MET A 166 22.98 -8.49 17.84
C MET A 166 22.42 -7.08 17.80
N SER A 167 23.14 -6.11 18.38
CA SER A 167 22.76 -4.69 18.34
C SER A 167 22.70 -4.17 16.91
N GLY A 168 23.70 -4.51 16.08
CA GLY A 168 23.65 -4.23 14.64
C GLY A 168 22.44 -4.86 13.94
N GLY A 169 22.11 -6.09 14.30
CA GLY A 169 20.92 -6.78 13.82
C GLY A 169 19.61 -6.05 14.18
N ILE A 170 19.48 -5.56 15.41
CA ILE A 170 18.32 -4.78 15.87
C ILE A 170 18.16 -3.53 15.00
N TRP A 171 19.23 -2.76 14.80
CA TRP A 171 19.18 -1.56 13.98
C TRP A 171 18.80 -1.86 12.53
N MET A 172 19.37 -2.90 11.92
CA MET A 172 19.03 -3.29 10.56
C MET A 172 17.55 -3.62 10.40
N GLY A 173 17.00 -4.48 11.26
CA GLY A 173 15.62 -4.86 11.20
C GLY A 173 14.65 -3.69 11.38
N LEU A 174 14.94 -2.82 12.35
CA LEU A 174 14.11 -1.66 12.65
C LEU A 174 14.12 -0.64 11.51
N LEU A 175 15.29 -0.27 11.01
CA LEU A 175 15.43 0.72 9.94
C LEU A 175 14.80 0.25 8.62
N ASN A 176 14.86 -1.04 8.32
CA ASN A 176 14.26 -1.60 7.11
C ASN A 176 12.72 -1.48 7.08
N THR A 177 12.09 -1.37 8.24
CA THR A 177 10.63 -1.53 8.33
C THR A 177 9.89 -0.32 8.92
N ILE A 178 10.59 0.60 9.55
CA ILE A 178 9.99 1.74 10.28
C ILE A 178 9.13 2.67 9.41
N GLN A 179 9.36 2.70 8.10
CA GLN A 179 8.60 3.54 7.16
C GLN A 179 7.64 2.77 6.25
N GLU A 180 7.61 1.44 6.36
CA GLU A 180 6.93 0.57 5.39
C GLU A 180 5.43 0.75 5.30
N VAL A 181 4.76 0.87 6.44
CA VAL A 181 3.31 1.06 6.49
C VAL A 181 2.95 2.51 6.18
N ASN A 182 3.77 3.46 6.64
CA ASN A 182 3.53 4.88 6.39
C ASN A 182 3.55 5.25 4.92
N LYS A 183 4.52 4.74 4.16
CA LYS A 183 4.63 4.97 2.70
C LYS A 183 3.40 4.50 1.93
N GLU A 184 2.75 3.44 2.39
CA GLU A 184 1.58 2.84 1.71
C GLU A 184 0.24 3.26 2.33
N ARG A 185 0.21 4.12 3.35
CA ARG A 185 -0.99 4.43 4.15
C ARG A 185 -2.19 4.91 3.32
N VAL A 186 -1.94 5.78 2.34
CA VAL A 186 -3.00 6.32 1.47
C VAL A 186 -3.60 5.20 0.60
N ILE A 187 -2.72 4.36 0.04
CA ILE A 187 -3.12 3.21 -0.79
C ILE A 187 -3.87 2.19 0.08
N LEU A 188 -3.33 1.89 1.27
CA LEU A 188 -3.92 0.95 2.23
C LEU A 188 -5.33 1.36 2.64
N LYS A 189 -5.57 2.65 2.91
CA LYS A 189 -6.90 3.17 3.25
C LYS A 189 -7.90 2.93 2.11
N ARG A 190 -7.49 3.15 0.87
CA ARG A 190 -8.34 2.92 -0.31
C ARG A 190 -8.60 1.44 -0.56
N GLU A 191 -7.58 0.59 -0.43
CA GLU A 191 -7.71 -0.85 -0.61
C GLU A 191 -8.53 -1.51 0.51
N TYR A 192 -8.47 -0.96 1.73
CA TYR A 192 -9.30 -1.39 2.84
C TYR A 192 -10.80 -1.20 2.55
N MET A 193 -11.17 -0.09 1.90
CA MET A 193 -12.55 0.11 1.43
C MET A 193 -12.94 -0.89 0.31
N GLY A 194 -11.95 -1.45 -0.42
CA GLY A 194 -12.10 -2.48 -1.44
C GLY A 194 -12.02 -3.93 -0.95
N ASN A 195 -12.28 -4.19 0.35
CA ASN A 195 -12.28 -5.55 0.95
C ASN A 195 -10.90 -6.15 1.26
N LEU A 196 -9.86 -5.33 1.40
CA LEU A 196 -8.56 -5.79 1.88
C LEU A 196 -8.65 -6.22 3.35
N LYS A 197 -8.16 -7.42 3.68
CA LYS A 197 -8.04 -7.90 5.05
C LYS A 197 -6.70 -7.44 5.65
N LEU A 198 -6.76 -6.53 6.63
CA LEU A 198 -5.58 -5.95 7.27
C LEU A 198 -4.59 -6.98 7.84
N PRO A 199 -5.03 -8.05 8.53
CA PRO A 199 -4.11 -9.09 9.02
C PRO A 199 -3.34 -9.79 7.88
N ILE A 200 -3.98 -10.00 6.73
CA ILE A 200 -3.34 -10.64 5.57
C ILE A 200 -2.31 -9.71 4.95
N TYR A 201 -2.59 -8.41 4.89
CA TYR A 201 -1.63 -7.41 4.46
C TYR A 201 -0.39 -7.39 5.36
N MET A 202 -0.57 -7.35 6.68
CA MET A 202 0.56 -7.39 7.62
C MET A 202 1.35 -8.70 7.50
N LEU A 203 0.67 -9.84 7.39
CA LEU A 203 1.30 -11.15 7.23
C LEU A 203 2.15 -11.21 5.95
N SER A 204 1.68 -10.62 4.85
CA SER A 204 2.44 -10.58 3.60
C SER A 204 3.77 -9.84 3.75
N LYS A 205 3.77 -8.73 4.49
CA LYS A 205 4.99 -7.97 4.79
C LYS A 205 5.93 -8.76 5.70
N TYR A 206 5.39 -9.43 6.72
CA TYR A 206 6.16 -10.28 7.63
C TYR A 206 6.89 -11.41 6.88
N ILE A 207 6.21 -12.11 5.97
CA ILE A 207 6.81 -13.21 5.20
C ILE A 207 8.01 -12.71 4.39
N VAL A 208 7.84 -11.61 3.65
CA VAL A 208 8.93 -11.07 2.81
C VAL A 208 10.07 -10.56 3.70
N GLN A 209 9.76 -9.91 4.81
CA GLN A 209 10.76 -9.41 5.74
C GLN A 209 11.54 -10.56 6.40
N GLY A 210 10.91 -11.72 6.63
CA GLY A 210 11.59 -12.93 7.09
C GLY A 210 12.69 -13.40 6.14
N VAL A 211 12.39 -13.42 4.84
CA VAL A 211 13.39 -13.77 3.81
C VAL A 211 14.54 -12.76 3.78
N ILE A 212 14.23 -11.47 3.83
CA ILE A 212 15.25 -10.40 3.85
C ILE A 212 16.13 -10.51 5.10
N SER A 213 15.54 -10.71 6.26
CA SER A 213 16.27 -10.86 7.53
C SER A 213 17.21 -12.06 7.53
N LEU A 214 16.79 -13.16 6.90
CA LEU A 214 17.65 -14.34 6.75
C LEU A 214 18.87 -14.05 5.88
N ILE A 215 18.65 -13.40 4.73
CA ILE A 215 19.73 -13.01 3.81
C ILE A 215 20.71 -12.08 4.54
N GLN A 216 20.22 -11.08 5.25
CA GLN A 216 21.05 -10.12 6.01
C GLN A 216 21.83 -10.80 7.12
N ALA A 217 21.23 -11.72 7.87
CA ALA A 217 21.91 -12.49 8.90
C ALA A 217 23.07 -13.33 8.33
N VAL A 218 22.82 -14.00 7.21
CA VAL A 218 23.85 -14.79 6.52
C VAL A 218 25.00 -13.90 6.05
N ILE A 219 24.72 -12.79 5.38
CA ILE A 219 25.75 -11.85 4.90
C ILE A 219 26.58 -11.32 6.08
N LEU A 220 25.92 -10.87 7.14
CA LEU A 220 26.60 -10.30 8.31
C LEU A 220 27.55 -11.30 8.96
N VAL A 221 27.06 -12.51 9.25
CA VAL A 221 27.86 -13.54 9.94
C VAL A 221 28.94 -14.09 9.03
N VAL A 222 28.64 -14.37 7.77
CA VAL A 222 29.64 -14.87 6.80
C VAL A 222 30.76 -13.83 6.62
N THR A 223 30.45 -12.55 6.45
CA THR A 223 31.46 -11.47 6.36
C THR A 223 32.34 -11.46 7.59
N PHE A 224 31.75 -11.58 8.78
CA PHE A 224 32.52 -11.58 10.04
C PHE A 224 33.41 -12.82 10.16
N VAL A 225 32.86 -14.01 9.88
CA VAL A 225 33.58 -15.30 9.99
C VAL A 225 34.70 -15.43 8.95
N LEU A 226 34.53 -14.91 7.73
CA LEU A 226 35.55 -14.91 6.70
C LEU A 226 36.84 -14.15 7.15
N VAL A 227 36.69 -13.10 7.94
CA VAL A 227 37.83 -12.27 8.39
C VAL A 227 38.40 -12.77 9.71
N LYS A 228 37.56 -13.19 10.66
CA LYS A 228 37.96 -13.56 12.02
C LYS A 228 38.07 -15.06 12.29
N GLY A 229 37.64 -15.88 11.33
CA GLY A 229 37.63 -17.33 11.47
C GLY A 229 36.33 -17.84 12.12
N THR A 230 36.19 -19.15 12.11
CA THR A 230 35.03 -19.84 12.71
C THR A 230 35.23 -20.06 14.21
N PRO A 231 34.19 -19.99 15.03
CA PRO A 231 34.28 -20.38 16.43
C PRO A 231 34.76 -21.82 16.58
N SER A 232 35.79 -22.03 17.40
CA SER A 232 36.35 -23.35 17.66
C SER A 232 35.52 -24.20 18.61
N CYS A 233 34.53 -23.59 19.28
CA CYS A 233 33.63 -24.25 20.23
C CYS A 233 32.42 -24.86 19.50
N LYS A 234 31.86 -25.91 20.11
CA LYS A 234 30.53 -26.43 19.69
C LYS A 234 29.44 -25.47 20.14
N GLY A 235 28.41 -25.28 19.33
CA GLY A 235 27.24 -24.53 19.72
C GLY A 235 26.48 -25.21 20.87
N VAL A 236 25.68 -24.46 21.57
CA VAL A 236 24.91 -24.93 22.73
C VAL A 236 23.68 -25.73 22.29
N ILE A 237 22.98 -25.27 21.27
CA ILE A 237 21.74 -25.88 20.75
C ILE A 237 22.04 -26.64 19.44
N ILE A 238 22.79 -26.00 18.55
CA ILE A 238 23.15 -26.54 17.23
C ILE A 238 24.63 -26.89 17.29
N SER A 239 25.01 -28.11 16.88
CA SER A 239 26.41 -28.58 16.93
C SER A 239 27.40 -27.63 16.25
N ASN A 240 26.97 -26.84 15.28
CA ASN A 240 27.77 -25.84 14.59
C ASN A 240 27.49 -24.44 15.15
N ALA A 241 28.45 -23.86 15.88
CA ALA A 241 28.32 -22.55 16.48
C ALA A 241 28.06 -21.42 15.46
N THR A 242 28.62 -21.48 14.26
CA THR A 242 28.38 -20.49 13.20
C THR A 242 26.92 -20.48 12.76
N ILE A 243 26.31 -21.65 12.60
CA ILE A 243 24.88 -21.75 12.23
C ILE A 243 24.01 -21.24 13.37
N GLU A 244 24.38 -21.53 14.61
CA GLU A 244 23.68 -21.04 15.80
C GLU A 244 23.68 -19.51 15.85
N ILE A 245 24.82 -18.86 15.60
CA ILE A 245 24.94 -17.40 15.52
C ILE A 245 24.08 -16.84 14.37
N ILE A 246 24.07 -17.47 13.20
CA ILE A 246 23.19 -17.04 12.08
C ILE A 246 21.73 -17.07 12.49
N VAL A 247 21.29 -18.16 13.14
CA VAL A 247 19.89 -18.29 13.58
C VAL A 247 19.54 -17.23 14.64
N LEU A 248 20.42 -16.98 15.60
CA LEU A 248 20.21 -15.98 16.64
C LEU A 248 20.11 -14.57 16.04
N ILE A 249 21.02 -14.22 15.13
CA ILE A 249 21.01 -12.92 14.45
C ILE A 249 19.78 -12.80 13.54
N PHE A 250 19.42 -13.85 12.81
CA PHE A 250 18.20 -13.88 12.03
C PHE A 250 16.96 -13.57 12.89
N LEU A 251 16.80 -14.26 14.00
CA LEU A 251 15.67 -14.05 14.92
C LEU A 251 15.68 -12.62 15.49
N THR A 252 16.85 -12.07 15.79
CA THR A 252 17.00 -10.71 16.28
C THR A 252 16.58 -9.67 15.23
N ILE A 253 17.07 -9.80 13.99
CA ILE A 253 16.68 -8.92 12.86
C ILE A 253 15.18 -9.04 12.61
N TYR A 254 14.66 -10.25 12.58
CA TYR A 254 13.25 -10.52 12.29
C TYR A 254 12.31 -9.99 13.38
N ALA A 255 12.66 -10.16 14.64
CA ALA A 255 11.90 -9.61 15.76
C ALA A 255 11.89 -8.08 15.74
N SER A 256 13.08 -7.46 15.52
CA SER A 256 13.17 -6.00 15.43
C SER A 256 12.47 -5.43 14.20
N ALA A 257 12.46 -6.15 13.08
CA ALA A 257 11.65 -5.79 11.92
C ALA A 257 10.14 -5.78 12.25
N GLY A 258 9.69 -6.71 13.07
CA GLY A 258 8.33 -6.71 13.61
C GLY A 258 8.01 -5.48 14.43
N MET A 259 8.93 -5.08 15.30
CA MET A 259 8.80 -3.85 16.08
C MET A 259 8.75 -2.62 15.17
N GLY A 260 9.59 -2.56 14.13
CA GLY A 260 9.59 -1.48 13.15
C GLY A 260 8.28 -1.38 12.37
N LEU A 261 7.68 -2.50 11.96
CA LEU A 261 6.35 -2.52 11.32
C LEU A 261 5.27 -2.02 12.29
N LEU A 262 5.33 -2.40 13.55
CA LEU A 262 4.39 -1.94 14.57
C LEU A 262 4.52 -0.42 14.77
N LEU A 263 5.73 0.09 14.94
CA LEU A 263 6.00 1.53 15.04
C LEU A 263 5.50 2.27 13.79
N SER A 264 5.78 1.74 12.60
CA SER A 264 5.31 2.31 11.33
C SER A 264 3.78 2.38 11.24
N SER A 265 3.06 1.47 11.89
CA SER A 265 1.60 1.47 11.90
C SER A 265 1.01 2.54 12.83
N ILE A 266 1.70 2.86 13.92
CA ILE A 266 1.27 3.80 14.96
C ILE A 266 1.63 5.24 14.59
N THR A 267 2.83 5.46 14.04
CA THR A 267 3.30 6.80 13.68
C THR A 267 2.42 7.38 12.57
N LYS A 268 1.85 8.56 12.82
CA LYS A 268 1.28 9.38 11.75
C LYS A 268 2.46 9.98 10.99
N SER A 269 2.38 9.99 9.65
CA SER A 269 3.34 10.75 8.83
C SER A 269 3.48 12.13 9.44
N ALA A 270 4.68 12.51 9.81
CA ALA A 270 4.97 13.89 10.08
C ALA A 270 5.04 14.57 8.71
N ASP A 271 3.98 15.28 8.33
CA ASP A 271 4.05 16.31 7.32
C ASP A 271 4.79 17.50 7.91
#